data_f24be8745f12e4d96ac32c0fda98452e
#
_entry.id   f24be8745f12e4d96ac32c0fda98452e
#
_cell.length_a   1.000
_cell.length_b   1.000
_cell.length_c   1.000
_cell.angle_alpha   90.00
_cell.angle_beta   90.00
_cell.angle_gamma   90.00
#
_symmetry.space_group_name_H-M   'P 1'
#
loop_
_entity.id
_entity.type
_entity.pdbx_description
1 polymer ?
#
loop_
_entity_poly.entity_id
_entity_poly.type
_entity_poly.pdbx_seq_one_letter_code
_entity_poly.pdbx_strand_id
1 'polypeptide(L)'
;MEIIDFIYFIILGLIQGITEFLPVSSSGHIQLIEFFGFTQSSGLFTTIILHFASALSILFVFYKKIKEIIFFQSKDSLIYIVKIILALIPAVLIGLSFEDQIKRIFEGEAYLLAIMFFITALVLYGTNKINTRNSNLTYIIVFLIGLSQAFAIMPGISRSGLTICT
;
A
#
# COMPACT_ATOMS: atom_id res chain seq x y z
N MET A 1 29.72 -4.04 3.14
CA MET A 1 28.43 -4.32 3.77
C MET A 1 28.73 -5.12 5.01
N GLU A 2 28.53 -4.52 6.16
CA GLU A 2 28.79 -5.19 7.43
C GLU A 2 27.70 -6.24 7.73
N ILE A 3 27.99 -7.23 8.57
CA ILE A 3 27.00 -8.27 8.97
C ILE A 3 25.74 -7.62 9.53
N ILE A 4 25.89 -6.50 10.23
CA ILE A 4 24.80 -5.71 10.81
C ILE A 4 23.86 -5.19 9.71
N ASP A 5 24.39 -4.64 8.61
CA ASP A 5 23.58 -4.15 7.49
C ASP A 5 22.79 -5.29 6.84
N PHE A 6 23.40 -6.47 6.70
CA PHE A 6 22.73 -7.62 6.11
C PHE A 6 21.55 -8.10 6.97
N ILE A 7 21.76 -8.21 8.30
CA ILE A 7 20.68 -8.58 9.23
C ILE A 7 19.54 -7.56 9.18
N TYR A 8 19.87 -6.29 9.11
CA TYR A 8 18.89 -5.23 9.02
C TYR A 8 18.00 -5.34 7.76
N PHE A 9 18.57 -5.52 6.59
CA PHE A 9 17.79 -5.69 5.36
C PHE A 9 16.92 -6.95 5.40
N ILE A 10 17.35 -8.03 6.07
CA ILE A 10 16.51 -9.20 6.30
C ILE A 10 15.30 -8.84 7.17
N ILE A 11 15.52 -8.11 8.25
CA ILE A 11 14.44 -7.69 9.17
C ILE A 11 13.43 -6.80 8.42
N LEU A 12 13.91 -5.81 7.65
CA LEU A 12 13.05 -4.96 6.85
C LEU A 12 12.25 -5.77 5.82
N GLY A 13 12.88 -6.73 5.15
CA GLY A 13 12.21 -7.60 4.19
C GLY A 13 11.11 -8.47 4.82
N LEU A 14 11.37 -9.00 6.03
CA LEU A 14 10.37 -9.77 6.79
C LEU A 14 9.19 -8.89 7.22
N ILE A 15 9.48 -7.70 7.74
CA ILE A 15 8.43 -6.76 8.16
C ILE A 15 7.61 -6.32 6.96
N GLN A 16 8.25 -5.93 5.86
CA GLN A 16 7.54 -5.59 4.61
C GLN A 16 6.67 -6.75 4.14
N GLY A 17 7.22 -7.96 4.06
CA GLY A 17 6.49 -9.12 3.56
C GLY A 17 5.27 -9.50 4.41
N ILE A 18 5.33 -9.31 5.73
CA ILE A 18 4.20 -9.56 6.62
C ILE A 18 3.18 -8.42 6.58
N THR A 19 3.65 -7.17 6.66
CA THR A 19 2.77 -6.02 6.83
C THR A 19 2.15 -5.51 5.54
N GLU A 20 2.71 -5.84 4.36
CA GLU A 20 2.14 -5.42 3.07
C GLU A 20 0.75 -5.99 2.83
N PHE A 21 0.54 -7.24 3.22
CA PHE A 21 -0.74 -7.93 3.03
C PHE A 21 -1.72 -7.73 4.17
N LEU A 22 -1.23 -7.28 5.32
CA LEU A 22 -2.07 -6.91 6.45
C LEU A 22 -2.50 -5.44 6.33
N PRO A 23 -3.70 -5.09 6.80
CA PRO A 23 -4.20 -3.72 6.72
C PRO A 23 -3.57 -2.81 7.80
N VAL A 24 -2.22 -2.82 7.94
CA VAL A 24 -1.50 -2.16 9.04
C VAL A 24 -0.43 -1.16 8.60
N SER A 25 -0.33 -0.86 7.30
CA SER A 25 0.67 0.04 6.70
C SER A 25 2.12 -0.43 6.82
N SER A 26 2.61 -1.10 5.79
CA SER A 26 4.01 -1.57 5.68
C SER A 26 5.00 -0.41 5.68
N SER A 27 4.76 0.65 4.90
CA SER A 27 5.60 1.84 4.85
C SER A 27 5.71 2.53 6.21
N GLY A 28 4.62 2.57 6.98
CA GLY A 28 4.63 3.10 8.34
C GLY A 28 5.49 2.27 9.29
N HIS A 29 5.47 0.94 9.18
CA HIS A 29 6.30 0.06 10.01
C HIS A 29 7.79 0.20 9.68
N ILE A 30 8.15 0.33 8.39
CA ILE A 30 9.53 0.58 7.96
C ILE A 30 10.01 1.90 8.57
N GLN A 31 9.24 2.97 8.45
CA GLN A 31 9.57 4.28 8.98
C GLN A 31 9.69 4.26 10.51
N LEU A 32 8.83 3.50 11.21
CA LEU A 32 8.90 3.35 12.65
C LEU A 32 10.23 2.72 13.10
N ILE A 33 10.75 1.74 12.36
CA ILE A 33 12.05 1.10 12.64
C ILE A 33 13.19 2.10 12.48
N GLU A 34 13.11 2.96 11.47
CA GLU A 34 14.07 4.04 11.27
C GLU A 34 14.08 5.03 12.43
N PHE A 35 12.91 5.42 12.94
CA PHE A 35 12.81 6.29 14.13
C PHE A 35 13.45 5.70 15.37
N PHE A 36 13.39 4.38 15.56
CA PHE A 36 14.05 3.72 16.68
C PHE A 36 15.58 3.62 16.52
N GLY A 37 16.14 4.18 15.46
CA GLY A 37 17.60 4.31 15.29
C GLY A 37 18.31 2.98 15.00
N PHE A 38 17.57 1.96 14.54
CA PHE A 38 18.20 0.69 14.17
C PHE A 38 19.07 0.82 12.91
N THR A 39 19.03 1.98 12.20
CA THR A 39 19.93 2.30 11.09
C THR A 39 20.03 3.77 10.72
N GLN A 40 21.02 4.08 9.88
CA GLN A 40 21.00 5.25 9.00
C GLN A 40 19.78 5.13 8.08
N SER A 41 19.03 6.21 7.88
CA SER A 41 17.78 6.24 7.11
C SER A 41 17.89 5.38 5.84
N SER A 42 17.06 4.36 5.74
CA SER A 42 17.03 3.47 4.56
C SER A 42 16.58 4.23 3.30
N GLY A 43 16.01 5.39 3.46
CA GLY A 43 15.58 6.28 2.40
C GLY A 43 14.44 5.71 1.55
N LEU A 44 13.91 6.58 0.72
CA LEU A 44 12.84 6.24 -0.24
C LEU A 44 13.22 5.07 -1.16
N PHE A 45 14.51 4.95 -1.52
CA PHE A 45 15.00 3.90 -2.41
C PHE A 45 14.83 2.49 -1.84
N THR A 46 15.16 2.28 -0.56
CA THR A 46 14.97 0.98 0.11
C THR A 46 13.49 0.62 0.19
N THR A 47 12.64 1.59 0.52
CA THR A 47 11.19 1.39 0.54
C THR A 47 10.66 0.96 -0.83
N ILE A 48 11.11 1.59 -1.91
CA ILE A 48 10.74 1.22 -3.28
C ILE A 48 11.16 -0.23 -3.60
N ILE A 49 12.40 -0.62 -3.26
CA ILE A 49 12.89 -1.99 -3.52
C ILE A 49 12.05 -3.02 -2.75
N LEU A 50 11.73 -2.76 -1.50
CA LEU A 50 10.92 -3.65 -0.68
C LEU A 50 9.51 -3.83 -1.25
N HIS A 51 8.86 -2.75 -1.68
CA HIS A 51 7.55 -2.83 -2.35
C HIS A 51 7.63 -3.53 -3.70
N PHE A 52 8.69 -3.31 -4.47
CA PHE A 52 8.92 -4.02 -5.72
C PHE A 52 9.08 -5.53 -5.50
N ALA A 53 9.83 -5.94 -4.46
CA ALA A 53 9.97 -7.35 -4.10
C ALA A 53 8.62 -7.98 -3.70
N SER A 54 7.79 -7.27 -2.94
CA SER A 54 6.43 -7.70 -2.60
C SER A 54 5.55 -7.84 -3.86
N ALA A 55 5.63 -6.88 -4.80
CA ALA A 55 4.91 -6.96 -6.08
C ALA A 55 5.35 -8.17 -6.92
N LEU A 56 6.65 -8.47 -6.99
CA LEU A 56 7.14 -9.68 -7.65
C LEU A 56 6.60 -10.95 -7.00
N SER A 57 6.50 -11.00 -5.67
CA SER A 57 5.91 -12.13 -4.95
C SER A 57 4.45 -12.36 -5.34
N ILE A 58 3.66 -11.27 -5.46
CA ILE A 58 2.27 -11.33 -5.93
C ILE A 58 2.20 -11.86 -7.36
N LEU A 59 3.06 -11.36 -8.27
CA LEU A 59 3.13 -11.84 -9.65
C LEU A 59 3.42 -13.34 -9.72
N PHE A 60 4.30 -13.84 -8.85
CA PHE A 60 4.64 -15.25 -8.79
C PHE A 60 3.49 -16.11 -8.25
N VAL A 61 2.90 -15.71 -7.12
CA VAL A 61 1.82 -16.48 -6.47
C VAL A 61 0.54 -16.48 -7.33
N PHE A 62 0.16 -15.34 -7.88
CA PHE A 62 -1.06 -15.18 -8.67
C PHE A 62 -0.85 -15.26 -10.18
N TYR A 63 0.28 -15.80 -10.63
CA TYR A 63 0.66 -15.90 -12.03
C TYR A 63 -0.47 -16.37 -12.96
N LYS A 64 -1.18 -17.45 -12.58
CA LYS A 64 -2.27 -17.99 -13.40
C LYS A 64 -3.41 -17.00 -13.59
N LYS A 65 -3.81 -16.31 -12.49
CA LYS A 65 -4.91 -15.34 -12.52
C LYS A 65 -4.51 -14.09 -13.29
N ILE A 66 -3.29 -13.61 -13.11
CA ILE A 66 -2.76 -12.46 -13.83
C ILE A 66 -2.68 -12.75 -15.32
N LYS A 67 -2.20 -13.95 -15.69
CA LYS A 67 -2.18 -14.40 -17.08
C LYS A 67 -3.58 -14.45 -17.70
N GLU A 68 -4.58 -15.00 -16.99
CA GLU A 68 -5.98 -15.03 -17.44
C GLU A 68 -6.50 -13.62 -17.76
N ILE A 69 -6.19 -12.65 -16.90
CA ILE A 69 -6.64 -11.26 -17.06
C ILE A 69 -5.91 -10.58 -18.23
N ILE A 70 -4.57 -10.64 -18.27
CA ILE A 70 -3.74 -9.95 -19.29
C ILE A 70 -4.01 -10.50 -20.70
N PHE A 71 -4.17 -11.79 -20.84
CA PHE A 71 -4.44 -12.44 -22.13
C PHE A 71 -5.93 -12.53 -22.47
N PHE A 72 -6.80 -11.80 -21.77
CA PHE A 72 -8.24 -11.74 -22.06
C PHE A 72 -8.92 -13.11 -22.16
N GLN A 73 -8.51 -14.05 -21.32
CA GLN A 73 -9.02 -15.43 -21.35
C GLN A 73 -10.45 -15.54 -20.78
N SER A 74 -10.96 -14.51 -20.09
CA SER A 74 -12.33 -14.42 -19.63
C SER A 74 -13.04 -13.23 -20.28
N LYS A 75 -14.36 -13.33 -20.45
CA LYS A 75 -15.18 -12.25 -21.03
C LYS A 75 -15.13 -10.95 -20.20
N ASP A 76 -14.88 -11.06 -18.92
CA ASP A 76 -14.85 -9.95 -17.99
C ASP A 76 -13.46 -9.32 -17.80
N SER A 77 -12.41 -9.91 -18.40
CA SER A 77 -11.03 -9.46 -18.23
C SER A 77 -10.83 -8.01 -18.65
N LEU A 78 -11.42 -7.59 -19.78
CA LEU A 78 -11.31 -6.22 -20.24
C LEU A 78 -11.97 -5.22 -19.27
N ILE A 79 -13.17 -5.55 -18.81
CA ILE A 79 -13.91 -4.71 -17.83
C ILE A 79 -13.11 -4.60 -16.55
N TYR A 80 -12.50 -5.70 -16.10
CA TYR A 80 -11.67 -5.73 -14.90
C TYR A 80 -10.43 -4.85 -15.05
N ILE A 81 -9.72 -4.92 -16.17
CA ILE A 81 -8.56 -4.06 -16.47
C ILE A 81 -8.96 -2.58 -16.48
N VAL A 82 -10.07 -2.23 -17.15
CA VAL A 82 -10.57 -0.85 -17.17
C VAL A 82 -10.86 -0.35 -15.75
N LYS A 83 -11.49 -1.16 -14.91
CA LYS A 83 -11.74 -0.81 -13.51
C LYS A 83 -10.45 -0.60 -12.72
N ILE A 84 -9.43 -1.45 -12.90
CA ILE A 84 -8.12 -1.27 -12.25
C ILE A 84 -7.50 0.07 -12.69
N ILE A 85 -7.48 0.36 -13.99
CA ILE A 85 -6.92 1.62 -14.52
C ILE A 85 -7.66 2.82 -13.93
N LEU A 86 -8.99 2.81 -13.90
CA LEU A 86 -9.80 3.87 -13.31
C LEU A 86 -9.51 4.06 -11.82
N ALA A 87 -9.30 2.98 -11.07
CA ALA A 87 -8.93 3.05 -9.65
C ALA A 87 -7.51 3.59 -9.43
N LEU A 88 -6.60 3.49 -10.39
CA LEU A 88 -5.24 4.02 -10.27
C LEU A 88 -5.16 5.53 -10.57
N ILE A 89 -6.06 6.07 -11.40
CA ILE A 89 -6.01 7.47 -11.85
C ILE A 89 -5.90 8.47 -10.69
N PRO A 90 -6.77 8.45 -9.65
CA PRO A 90 -6.70 9.40 -8.56
C PRO A 90 -5.36 9.35 -7.80
N ALA A 91 -4.85 8.14 -7.54
CA ALA A 91 -3.59 7.94 -6.83
C ALA A 91 -2.40 8.46 -7.64
N VAL A 92 -2.37 8.21 -8.95
CA VAL A 92 -1.31 8.70 -9.85
C VAL A 92 -1.34 10.22 -9.93
N LEU A 93 -2.52 10.82 -10.14
CA LEU A 93 -2.65 12.27 -10.23
C LEU A 93 -2.21 12.98 -8.93
N ILE A 94 -2.65 12.49 -7.77
CA ILE A 94 -2.29 13.06 -6.48
C ILE A 94 -0.80 12.80 -6.19
N GLY A 95 -0.30 11.59 -6.43
CA GLY A 95 1.11 11.23 -6.21
C GLY A 95 2.07 12.10 -7.01
N LEU A 96 1.78 12.35 -8.28
CA LEU A 96 2.62 13.22 -9.14
C LEU A 96 2.45 14.71 -8.81
N SER A 97 1.24 15.15 -8.49
CA SER A 97 0.98 16.58 -8.21
C SER A 97 1.56 17.03 -6.85
N PHE A 98 1.67 16.13 -5.89
CA PHE A 98 2.08 16.43 -4.52
C PHE A 98 3.37 15.68 -4.11
N GLU A 99 4.21 15.33 -5.07
CA GLU A 99 5.43 14.52 -4.84
C GLU A 99 6.33 15.12 -3.74
N ASP A 100 6.62 16.42 -3.81
CA ASP A 100 7.49 17.10 -2.83
C ASP A 100 6.88 17.16 -1.43
N GLN A 101 5.56 17.37 -1.34
CA GLN A 101 4.84 17.39 -0.07
C GLN A 101 4.83 15.98 0.56
N ILE A 102 4.62 14.95 -0.27
CA ILE A 102 4.65 13.55 0.17
C ILE A 102 6.05 13.19 0.68
N LYS A 103 7.12 13.56 -0.02
CA LYS A 103 8.51 13.34 0.42
C LYS A 103 8.76 13.96 1.80
N ARG A 104 8.33 15.21 2.02
CA ARG A 104 8.46 15.89 3.32
C ARG A 104 7.72 15.17 4.44
N ILE A 105 6.56 14.55 4.15
CA ILE A 105 5.80 13.76 5.13
C ILE A 105 6.55 12.46 5.44
N PHE A 106 7.20 11.83 4.47
CA PHE A 106 8.05 10.65 4.67
C PHE A 106 9.27 10.94 5.54
N GLU A 107 9.83 12.14 5.43
CA GLU A 107 10.95 12.61 6.27
C GLU A 107 10.46 13.26 7.58
N GLY A 108 9.15 13.22 7.82
CA GLY A 108 8.47 13.94 8.89
C GLY A 108 8.62 13.32 10.27
N GLU A 109 8.04 14.00 11.25
CA GLU A 109 8.17 13.67 12.67
C GLU A 109 7.31 12.45 13.07
N ALA A 110 7.77 11.69 14.07
CA ALA A 110 7.11 10.48 14.57
C ALA A 110 5.63 10.68 14.97
N TYR A 111 5.25 11.90 15.41
CA TYR A 111 3.86 12.17 15.77
C TYR A 111 2.90 12.13 14.57
N LEU A 112 3.34 12.54 13.36
CA LEU A 112 2.53 12.44 12.15
C LEU A 112 2.27 10.97 11.80
N LEU A 113 3.31 10.14 11.88
CA LEU A 113 3.18 8.70 11.68
C LEU A 113 2.19 8.07 12.66
N ALA A 114 2.25 8.45 13.94
CA ALA A 114 1.32 7.98 14.96
C ALA A 114 -0.14 8.38 14.65
N ILE A 115 -0.37 9.62 14.17
CA ILE A 115 -1.70 10.07 13.74
C ILE A 115 -2.19 9.23 12.56
N MET A 116 -1.35 8.95 11.56
CA MET A 116 -1.72 8.17 10.39
C MET A 116 -2.05 6.71 10.75
N PHE A 117 -1.30 6.09 11.66
CA PHE A 117 -1.65 4.78 12.23
C PHE A 117 -2.98 4.81 12.96
N PHE A 118 -3.23 5.87 13.75
CA PHE A 118 -4.49 6.03 14.48
C PHE A 118 -5.68 6.16 13.51
N ILE A 119 -5.54 6.94 12.43
CA ILE A 119 -6.55 7.04 11.38
C ILE A 119 -6.82 5.66 10.76
N THR A 120 -5.77 4.92 10.41
CA THR A 120 -5.90 3.54 9.88
C THR A 120 -6.69 2.65 10.85
N ALA A 121 -6.36 2.69 12.14
CA ALA A 121 -7.04 1.91 13.17
C ALA A 121 -8.52 2.29 13.29
N LEU A 122 -8.86 3.59 13.23
CA LEU A 122 -10.25 4.06 13.28
C LEU A 122 -11.06 3.58 12.07
N VAL A 123 -10.48 3.64 10.87
CA VAL A 123 -11.14 3.16 9.65
C VAL A 123 -11.42 1.67 9.75
N LEU A 124 -10.42 0.87 10.14
CA LEU A 124 -10.58 -0.58 10.33
C LEU A 124 -11.61 -0.92 11.40
N TYR A 125 -11.61 -0.20 12.52
CA TYR A 125 -12.59 -0.39 13.59
C TYR A 125 -14.01 -0.06 13.11
N GLY A 126 -14.16 1.01 12.33
CA GLY A 126 -15.43 1.42 11.77
C GLY A 126 -16.06 0.37 10.85
N THR A 127 -15.25 -0.26 10.00
CA THR A 127 -15.72 -1.27 9.04
C THR A 127 -16.17 -2.58 9.68
N ASN A 128 -15.63 -2.93 10.86
CA ASN A 128 -16.08 -4.11 11.61
C ASN A 128 -17.57 -4.05 12.01
N LYS A 129 -18.19 -2.87 11.99
CA LYS A 129 -19.60 -2.64 12.31
C LYS A 129 -20.50 -2.62 11.06
N ILE A 130 -19.95 -2.66 9.87
CA ILE A 130 -20.70 -2.57 8.62
C ILE A 130 -20.93 -3.98 8.07
N ASN A 131 -22.21 -4.38 7.97
CA ASN A 131 -22.55 -5.61 7.27
C ASN A 131 -22.30 -5.42 5.77
N THR A 132 -21.25 -6.04 5.25
CA THR A 132 -20.96 -6.03 3.82
C THR A 132 -22.00 -6.84 3.07
N ARG A 133 -22.80 -6.18 2.23
CA ARG A 133 -23.58 -6.85 1.19
C ARG A 133 -22.65 -7.09 0.00
N ASN A 134 -22.77 -8.27 -0.64
CA ASN A 134 -22.19 -8.53 -1.95
C ASN A 134 -22.72 -7.48 -2.95
N SER A 135 -22.00 -6.39 -3.13
CA SER A 135 -22.30 -5.37 -4.11
C SER A 135 -21.44 -5.59 -5.34
N ASN A 136 -22.04 -5.52 -6.52
CA ASN A 136 -21.28 -5.50 -7.76
C ASN A 136 -20.37 -4.27 -7.77
N LEU A 137 -19.09 -4.45 -8.15
CA LEU A 137 -18.14 -3.36 -8.34
C LEU A 137 -18.61 -2.42 -9.46
N THR A 138 -19.37 -1.38 -9.09
CA THR A 138 -19.77 -0.32 -10.01
C THR A 138 -18.60 0.63 -10.29
N TYR A 139 -18.64 1.41 -11.38
CA TYR A 139 -17.59 2.39 -11.69
C TYR A 139 -17.43 3.46 -10.61
N ILE A 140 -18.53 3.81 -9.91
CA ILE A 140 -18.51 4.76 -8.79
C ILE A 140 -17.70 4.18 -7.61
N ILE A 141 -17.97 2.93 -7.24
CA ILE A 141 -17.22 2.24 -6.18
C ILE A 141 -15.73 2.15 -6.56
N VAL A 142 -15.43 1.80 -7.80
CA VAL A 142 -14.05 1.73 -8.31
C VAL A 142 -13.34 3.09 -8.19
N PHE A 143 -14.03 4.18 -8.50
CA PHE A 143 -13.48 5.53 -8.35
C PHE A 143 -13.26 5.90 -6.87
N LEU A 144 -14.19 5.55 -5.98
CA LEU A 144 -14.03 5.74 -4.54
C LEU A 144 -12.85 4.94 -3.98
N ILE A 145 -12.67 3.70 -4.43
CA ILE A 145 -11.48 2.89 -4.11
C ILE A 145 -10.22 3.63 -4.59
N GLY A 146 -10.23 4.23 -5.77
CA GLY A 146 -9.12 5.02 -6.29
C GLY A 146 -8.81 6.26 -5.45
N LEU A 147 -9.82 6.98 -4.98
CA LEU A 147 -9.64 8.09 -4.06
C LEU A 147 -9.06 7.63 -2.71
N SER A 148 -9.54 6.53 -2.16
CA SER A 148 -9.01 5.97 -0.92
C SER A 148 -7.53 5.57 -1.06
N GLN A 149 -7.12 5.02 -2.21
CA GLN A 149 -5.71 4.73 -2.51
C GLN A 149 -4.86 6.00 -2.60
N ALA A 150 -5.40 7.11 -3.09
CA ALA A 150 -4.70 8.38 -3.14
C ALA A 150 -4.38 8.92 -1.73
N PHE A 151 -5.29 8.77 -0.78
CA PHE A 151 -5.02 9.05 0.64
C PHE A 151 -3.98 8.10 1.24
N ALA A 152 -3.95 6.84 0.81
CA ALA A 152 -3.02 5.82 1.28
C ALA A 152 -1.58 5.97 0.74
N ILE A 153 -1.27 7.05 0.03
CA ILE A 153 0.12 7.41 -0.32
C ILE A 153 0.88 7.85 0.94
N MET A 154 0.17 8.41 1.94
CA MET A 154 0.79 8.85 3.19
C MET A 154 1.29 7.66 4.03
N PRO A 155 2.54 7.72 4.56
CA PRO A 155 3.06 6.67 5.43
C PRO A 155 2.22 6.57 6.70
N GLY A 156 2.00 5.33 7.19
CA GLY A 156 1.10 5.08 8.33
C GLY A 156 -0.36 4.84 7.92
N ILE A 157 -0.80 5.31 6.75
CA ILE A 157 -2.10 4.94 6.19
C ILE A 157 -1.98 3.64 5.42
N SER A 158 -2.80 2.66 5.79
CA SER A 158 -2.79 1.35 5.13
C SER A 158 -3.57 1.38 3.82
N ARG A 159 -2.88 1.18 2.69
CA ARG A 159 -3.52 1.05 1.37
C ARG A 159 -4.45 -0.15 1.33
N SER A 160 -3.98 -1.32 1.77
CA SER A 160 -4.80 -2.54 1.86
C SER A 160 -6.00 -2.34 2.78
N GLY A 161 -5.81 -1.68 3.93
CA GLY A 161 -6.87 -1.33 4.86
C GLY A 161 -7.94 -0.46 4.21
N LEU A 162 -7.56 0.66 3.60
CA LEU A 162 -8.52 1.57 2.96
C LEU A 162 -9.25 0.93 1.78
N THR A 163 -8.55 0.17 0.93
CA THR A 163 -9.19 -0.47 -0.24
C THR A 163 -10.16 -1.58 0.14
N ILE A 164 -9.92 -2.30 1.24
CA ILE A 164 -10.83 -3.31 1.76
C ILE A 164 -12.07 -2.65 2.41
N CYS A 165 -11.89 -1.47 3.01
CA CYS A 165 -12.92 -0.74 3.74
C CYS A 165 -13.84 0.12 2.86
N THR A 166 -13.50 0.34 1.60
CA THR A 166 -14.29 1.11 0.64
C THR A 166 -15.24 0.20 -0.14
#